data_be535b6e70aef81b56d4f82f022a6faf
#
_entry.id   be535b6e70aef81b56d4f82f022a6faf
#
_cell.length_a   1.000
_cell.length_b   1.000
_cell.length_c   1.000
_cell.angle_alpha   90.00
_cell.angle_beta   90.00
_cell.angle_gamma   90.00
#
_symmetry.space_group_name_H-M   'P 1'
#
loop_
_entity.id
_entity.type
_entity.pdbx_description
1 polymer ?
#
loop_
_entity_poly.entity_id
_entity_poly.type
_entity_poly.pdbx_seq_one_letter_code
_entity_poly.pdbx_strand_id
1 'polypeptide(L)'
;QWPDPGALEQSLKTITSLPPLIFAEEARSLQANLGQVAAGNAFLLQAGDCAESFEEFSADNIREKLRVILQMAIILTYSVGVPTVKIGRMAGQFAKPRSSNFETVGGHELPSFRGHIVNDPTATGSARIPNPERLVRAYNQSASTLNLLRAFTKGGFADLSRVHAWTQEFVAASPAGQRYERLASEIDRALTFMRACGIETEQNASLSEVDVYTSHEALILGFEEALTRKDSLTDSWYDCSAHMLWIGERTRDLDGAHVEFLRGVGNPIGCKVGPTTTADYLIELCEVLNPSRIAGRLTLITRMGADKVENGLRPLLRAVTDAGHPVVWACDPMHGNTFTSESGRKTRAFDDIIAEIG
;
A
#
# COMPACT_ATOMS: atom_id res chain seq x y z
N GLN A 1 -2.13 -16.24 18.73
CA GLN A 1 -3.45 -16.58 19.30
C GLN A 1 -3.92 -15.46 20.21
N TRP A 2 -5.21 -15.13 20.16
CA TRP A 2 -5.84 -14.17 21.04
C TRP A 2 -6.09 -14.84 22.41
N PRO A 3 -5.70 -14.23 23.54
CA PRO A 3 -5.81 -14.86 24.85
C PRO A 3 -7.27 -14.96 25.34
N ASP A 4 -8.16 -14.08 24.86
CA ASP A 4 -9.58 -14.07 25.18
C ASP A 4 -10.41 -14.24 23.89
N PRO A 5 -10.88 -15.46 23.59
CA PRO A 5 -11.72 -15.72 22.42
C PRO A 5 -13.09 -15.01 22.47
N GLY A 6 -13.65 -14.82 23.68
CA GLY A 6 -14.94 -14.12 23.84
C GLY A 6 -14.84 -12.63 23.53
N ALA A 7 -13.78 -11.98 23.99
CA ALA A 7 -13.50 -10.59 23.65
C ALA A 7 -13.20 -10.43 22.16
N LEU A 8 -12.53 -11.39 21.53
CA LEU A 8 -12.32 -11.40 20.08
C LEU A 8 -13.64 -11.47 19.33
N GLU A 9 -14.49 -12.43 19.64
CA GLU A 9 -15.81 -12.60 19.02
C GLU A 9 -16.64 -11.32 19.15
N GLN A 10 -16.66 -10.70 20.33
CA GLN A 10 -17.38 -9.45 20.55
C GLN A 10 -16.84 -8.30 19.71
N SER A 11 -15.52 -8.18 19.60
CA SER A 11 -14.86 -7.13 18.78
C SER A 11 -15.17 -7.32 17.29
N LEU A 12 -15.08 -8.55 16.78
CA LEU A 12 -15.41 -8.89 15.39
C LEU A 12 -16.87 -8.65 15.09
N LYS A 13 -17.78 -9.04 15.98
CA LYS A 13 -19.22 -8.77 15.86
C LYS A 13 -19.53 -7.28 15.82
N THR A 14 -18.84 -6.50 16.63
CA THR A 14 -18.92 -5.03 16.62
C THR A 14 -18.51 -4.51 15.23
N ILE A 15 -17.35 -4.91 14.71
CA ILE A 15 -16.84 -4.47 13.40
C ILE A 15 -17.79 -4.86 12.27
N THR A 16 -18.36 -6.09 12.30
CA THR A 16 -19.32 -6.56 11.31
C THR A 16 -20.57 -5.68 11.27
N SER A 17 -20.99 -5.10 12.39
CA SER A 17 -22.13 -4.18 12.47
C SER A 17 -21.84 -2.76 12.02
N LEU A 18 -20.57 -2.39 11.85
CA LEU A 18 -20.15 -1.05 11.44
C LEU A 18 -20.23 -0.90 9.90
N PRO A 19 -20.31 0.33 9.38
CA PRO A 19 -20.27 0.59 7.94
C PRO A 19 -18.98 0.07 7.29
N PRO A 20 -19.00 -0.30 6.00
CA PRO A 20 -17.80 -0.62 5.26
C PRO A 20 -16.90 0.63 5.17
N LEU A 21 -15.56 0.41 5.13
CA LEU A 21 -14.60 1.50 5.00
C LEU A 21 -14.51 2.02 3.56
N ILE A 22 -14.66 1.09 2.60
CA ILE A 22 -14.75 1.41 1.16
C ILE A 22 -15.96 0.68 0.55
N PHE A 23 -16.34 1.08 -0.66
CA PHE A 23 -17.37 0.41 -1.42
C PHE A 23 -16.79 -0.39 -2.59
N ALA A 24 -17.52 -1.43 -3.02
CA ALA A 24 -17.10 -2.30 -4.12
C ALA A 24 -16.77 -1.52 -5.41
N GLU A 25 -17.49 -0.43 -5.69
CA GLU A 25 -17.24 0.42 -6.86
C GLU A 25 -15.88 1.09 -6.82
N GLU A 26 -15.42 1.52 -5.63
CA GLU A 26 -14.07 2.11 -5.47
C GLU A 26 -12.99 1.05 -5.75
N ALA A 27 -13.20 -0.20 -5.33
CA ALA A 27 -12.29 -1.31 -5.63
C ALA A 27 -12.29 -1.67 -7.13
N ARG A 28 -13.45 -1.66 -7.80
CA ARG A 28 -13.56 -1.86 -9.27
C ARG A 28 -12.87 -0.73 -10.04
N SER A 29 -13.04 0.52 -9.61
CA SER A 29 -12.35 1.66 -10.19
C SER A 29 -10.83 1.51 -10.10
N LEU A 30 -10.33 1.10 -8.93
CA LEU A 30 -8.91 0.80 -8.79
C LEU A 30 -8.46 -0.35 -9.71
N GLN A 31 -9.25 -1.42 -9.81
CA GLN A 31 -8.93 -2.54 -10.70
C GLN A 31 -8.82 -2.10 -12.18
N ALA A 32 -9.74 -1.25 -12.63
CA ALA A 32 -9.70 -0.70 -13.98
C ALA A 32 -8.42 0.13 -14.20
N ASN A 33 -8.05 0.98 -13.24
CA ASN A 33 -6.83 1.78 -13.29
C ASN A 33 -5.56 0.91 -13.27
N LEU A 34 -5.52 -0.15 -12.47
CA LEU A 34 -4.43 -1.12 -12.46
C LEU A 34 -4.37 -1.93 -13.77
N GLY A 35 -5.50 -2.13 -14.45
CA GLY A 35 -5.53 -2.68 -15.80
C GLY A 35 -4.80 -1.80 -16.81
N GLN A 36 -4.91 -0.46 -16.68
CA GLN A 36 -4.12 0.48 -17.50
C GLN A 36 -2.62 0.40 -17.17
N VAL A 37 -2.27 0.19 -15.89
CA VAL A 37 -0.87 -0.05 -15.50
C VAL A 37 -0.33 -1.33 -16.13
N ALA A 38 -1.09 -2.43 -16.10
CA ALA A 38 -0.70 -3.70 -16.73
C ALA A 38 -0.53 -3.57 -18.25
N ALA A 39 -1.28 -2.65 -18.89
CA ALA A 39 -1.18 -2.34 -20.33
C ALA A 39 -0.06 -1.34 -20.66
N GLY A 40 0.66 -0.79 -19.67
CA GLY A 40 1.69 0.22 -19.89
C GLY A 40 1.15 1.66 -20.12
N ASN A 41 -0.14 1.89 -19.94
CA ASN A 41 -0.80 3.19 -20.15
C ASN A 41 -0.84 4.04 -18.87
N ALA A 42 -0.41 3.51 -17.73
CA ALA A 42 -0.32 4.21 -16.47
C ALA A 42 0.86 3.67 -15.63
N PHE A 43 1.27 4.42 -14.62
CA PHE A 43 2.30 4.03 -13.66
C PHE A 43 1.67 3.78 -12.28
N LEU A 44 2.18 2.79 -11.52
CA LEU A 44 1.72 2.53 -10.16
C LEU A 44 2.68 3.13 -9.14
N LEU A 45 2.18 3.98 -8.25
CA LEU A 45 2.85 4.41 -7.03
C LEU A 45 2.11 3.85 -5.81
N GLN A 46 2.75 2.91 -5.08
CA GLN A 46 2.28 2.45 -3.78
C GLN A 46 3.27 2.90 -2.69
N ALA A 47 2.85 3.83 -1.84
CA ALA A 47 3.70 4.45 -0.83
C ALA A 47 2.95 4.67 0.49
N GLY A 48 3.69 4.85 1.60
CA GLY A 48 3.13 5.13 2.93
C GLY A 48 3.86 4.37 4.03
N ASP A 49 3.20 4.07 5.12
CA ASP A 49 3.82 3.51 6.31
C ASP A 49 4.20 2.04 6.17
N CYS A 50 5.30 1.65 6.82
CA CYS A 50 5.62 0.23 7.00
C CYS A 50 4.62 -0.45 7.94
N ALA A 51 4.24 0.26 9.02
CA ALA A 51 3.12 -0.06 9.91
C ALA A 51 2.68 1.25 10.56
N GLU A 52 1.38 1.53 10.50
CA GLU A 52 0.79 2.71 11.12
C GLU A 52 0.80 2.63 12.65
N SER A 53 0.92 3.78 13.31
CA SER A 53 0.87 3.92 14.76
C SER A 53 -0.45 4.56 15.21
N PHE A 54 -1.05 4.02 16.27
CA PHE A 54 -2.20 4.66 16.91
C PHE A 54 -1.87 6.02 17.57
N GLU A 55 -0.61 6.24 17.88
CA GLU A 55 -0.13 7.44 18.56
C GLU A 55 0.18 8.57 17.58
N GLU A 56 0.54 8.21 16.35
CA GLU A 56 0.80 9.17 15.27
C GLU A 56 -0.47 9.60 14.53
N PHE A 57 -1.65 9.12 14.96
CA PHE A 57 -2.91 9.43 14.34
C PHE A 57 -3.30 10.88 14.60
N SER A 58 -3.18 11.73 13.60
CA SER A 58 -3.59 13.13 13.60
C SER A 58 -3.92 13.61 12.18
N ALA A 59 -4.75 14.65 12.07
CA ALA A 59 -5.09 15.25 10.78
C ALA A 59 -3.85 15.76 10.05
N ASP A 60 -2.88 16.34 10.78
CA ASP A 60 -1.64 16.85 10.21
C ASP A 60 -0.78 15.73 9.64
N ASN A 61 -0.58 14.64 10.39
CA ASN A 61 0.20 13.50 9.90
C ASN A 61 -0.43 12.85 8.66
N ILE A 62 -1.76 12.70 8.63
CA ILE A 62 -2.49 12.17 7.48
C ILE A 62 -2.31 13.09 6.27
N ARG A 63 -2.45 14.40 6.46
CA ARG A 63 -2.25 15.41 5.42
C ARG A 63 -0.82 15.37 4.86
N GLU A 64 0.20 15.34 5.73
CA GLU A 64 1.60 15.34 5.29
C GLU A 64 1.98 14.04 4.55
N LYS A 65 1.46 12.88 4.97
CA LYS A 65 1.63 11.62 4.23
C LYS A 65 1.00 11.72 2.83
N LEU A 66 -0.23 12.20 2.75
CA LEU A 66 -0.90 12.43 1.46
C LEU A 66 -0.10 13.39 0.58
N ARG A 67 0.40 14.48 1.17
CA ARG A 67 1.24 15.47 0.48
C ARG A 67 2.45 14.85 -0.19
N VAL A 68 3.20 14.01 0.55
CA VAL A 68 4.37 13.29 -0.01
C VAL A 68 3.98 12.38 -1.17
N ILE A 69 2.89 11.62 -1.03
CA ILE A 69 2.40 10.74 -2.10
C ILE A 69 2.04 11.54 -3.35
N LEU A 70 1.35 12.67 -3.20
CA LEU A 70 0.96 13.53 -4.32
C LEU A 70 2.18 14.17 -5.00
N GLN A 71 3.18 14.61 -4.23
CA GLN A 71 4.43 15.15 -4.77
C GLN A 71 5.21 14.09 -5.58
N MET A 72 5.31 12.87 -5.06
CA MET A 72 5.91 11.76 -5.81
C MET A 72 5.12 11.47 -7.09
N ALA A 73 3.79 11.45 -7.01
CA ALA A 73 2.93 11.12 -8.15
C ALA A 73 3.05 12.16 -9.28
N ILE A 74 3.09 13.46 -8.97
CA ILE A 74 3.22 14.49 -10.01
C ILE A 74 4.58 14.42 -10.72
N ILE A 75 5.66 14.16 -9.96
CA ILE A 75 7.00 13.97 -10.52
C ILE A 75 7.04 12.75 -11.44
N LEU A 76 6.48 11.62 -10.99
CA LEU A 76 6.41 10.40 -11.79
C LEU A 76 5.57 10.61 -13.05
N THR A 77 4.40 11.23 -12.93
CA THR A 77 3.54 11.56 -14.09
C THR A 77 4.29 12.42 -15.11
N TYR A 78 4.98 13.46 -14.65
CA TYR A 78 5.78 14.32 -15.53
C TYR A 78 6.95 13.59 -16.18
N SER A 79 7.67 12.77 -15.40
CA SER A 79 8.89 12.10 -15.87
C SER A 79 8.61 10.91 -16.79
N VAL A 80 7.52 10.16 -16.52
CA VAL A 80 7.16 8.95 -17.30
C VAL A 80 6.22 9.28 -18.46
N GLY A 81 5.48 10.40 -18.38
CA GLY A 81 4.55 10.86 -19.43
C GLY A 81 3.22 10.09 -19.47
N VAL A 82 2.89 9.34 -18.42
CA VAL A 82 1.60 8.64 -18.26
C VAL A 82 0.99 8.91 -16.88
N PRO A 83 -0.33 8.76 -16.71
CA PRO A 83 -0.98 8.95 -15.41
C PRO A 83 -0.39 8.03 -14.33
N THR A 84 -0.30 8.53 -13.11
CA THR A 84 0.13 7.73 -11.95
C THR A 84 -1.07 7.34 -11.09
N VAL A 85 -1.30 6.02 -10.93
CA VAL A 85 -2.26 5.44 -9.98
C VAL A 85 -1.62 5.47 -8.59
N LYS A 86 -2.30 6.11 -7.64
CA LYS A 86 -1.78 6.36 -6.29
C LYS A 86 -2.47 5.45 -5.27
N ILE A 87 -1.69 4.59 -4.61
CA ILE A 87 -2.16 3.71 -3.56
C ILE A 87 -1.39 4.01 -2.27
N GLY A 88 -2.10 4.48 -1.25
CA GLY A 88 -1.54 4.72 0.08
C GLY A 88 -1.47 3.44 0.90
N ARG A 89 -0.34 3.15 1.52
CA ARG A 89 -0.21 2.19 2.62
C ARG A 89 -0.62 2.90 3.90
N MET A 90 -1.90 3.13 4.06
CA MET A 90 -2.50 3.89 5.15
C MET A 90 -3.97 3.52 5.29
N ALA A 91 -4.59 3.90 6.40
CA ALA A 91 -5.97 3.57 6.75
C ALA A 91 -6.22 2.05 6.87
N GLY A 92 -5.27 1.32 7.51
CA GLY A 92 -5.39 -0.12 7.72
C GLY A 92 -4.08 -0.85 7.97
N GLN A 93 -2.92 -0.27 7.63
CA GLN A 93 -1.61 -0.93 7.79
C GLN A 93 -1.13 -0.93 9.25
N PHE A 94 -1.97 -1.36 10.20
CA PHE A 94 -1.64 -1.43 11.63
C PHE A 94 -1.02 -2.76 12.06
N ALA A 95 -1.10 -3.81 11.24
CA ALA A 95 -0.48 -5.09 11.49
C ALA A 95 0.98 -5.12 11.04
N LYS A 96 1.80 -5.91 11.73
CA LYS A 96 3.22 -6.07 11.40
C LYS A 96 3.59 -7.56 11.39
N PRO A 97 4.00 -8.12 10.24
CA PRO A 97 4.43 -9.51 10.16
C PRO A 97 5.73 -9.72 10.94
N ARG A 98 5.81 -10.81 11.69
CA ARG A 98 6.98 -11.16 12.51
C ARG A 98 7.44 -12.57 12.21
N SER A 99 8.74 -12.77 12.13
CA SER A 99 9.37 -14.08 11.92
C SER A 99 9.59 -14.84 13.24
N SER A 100 9.54 -14.14 14.38
CA SER A 100 9.68 -14.74 15.72
C SER A 100 8.50 -14.36 16.62
N ASN A 101 8.15 -15.23 17.54
CA ASN A 101 7.16 -14.98 18.58
C ASN A 101 7.71 -14.06 19.68
N PHE A 102 9.02 -13.94 19.79
CA PHE A 102 9.70 -13.13 20.79
C PHE A 102 10.69 -12.17 20.14
N GLU A 103 10.97 -11.07 20.80
CA GLU A 103 11.99 -10.09 20.45
C GLU A 103 12.71 -9.59 21.70
N THR A 104 13.98 -9.22 21.57
CA THR A 104 14.76 -8.64 22.67
C THR A 104 14.67 -7.12 22.61
N VAL A 105 14.18 -6.50 23.67
CA VAL A 105 14.08 -5.05 23.85
C VAL A 105 14.71 -4.65 25.16
N GLY A 106 15.73 -3.78 25.14
CA GLY A 106 16.42 -3.33 26.36
C GLY A 106 17.05 -4.47 27.17
N GLY A 107 17.49 -5.56 26.51
CA GLY A 107 18.07 -6.74 27.17
C GLY A 107 17.05 -7.74 27.73
N HIS A 108 15.75 -7.49 27.59
CA HIS A 108 14.69 -8.39 28.04
C HIS A 108 14.02 -9.08 26.85
N GLU A 109 13.76 -10.37 26.98
CA GLU A 109 12.96 -11.11 26.00
C GLU A 109 11.47 -10.86 26.27
N LEU A 110 10.77 -10.38 25.24
CA LEU A 110 9.35 -10.04 25.30
C LEU A 110 8.62 -10.66 24.10
N PRO A 111 7.30 -10.92 24.20
CA PRO A 111 6.49 -11.25 23.02
C PRO A 111 6.63 -10.16 21.95
N SER A 112 6.75 -10.57 20.70
CA SER A 112 6.97 -9.64 19.60
C SER A 112 5.83 -8.61 19.46
N PHE A 113 6.20 -7.37 19.18
CA PHE A 113 5.24 -6.36 18.75
C PHE A 113 4.71 -6.72 17.34
N ARG A 114 3.43 -7.01 17.24
CA ARG A 114 2.75 -7.47 16.01
C ARG A 114 1.94 -6.38 15.32
N GLY A 115 2.18 -5.12 15.70
CA GLY A 115 1.45 -3.96 15.21
C GLY A 115 0.35 -3.50 16.16
N HIS A 116 0.00 -2.24 16.04
CA HIS A 116 -0.95 -1.58 16.94
C HIS A 116 -2.34 -2.21 16.95
N ILE A 117 -2.74 -2.88 15.88
CA ILE A 117 -4.01 -3.62 15.81
C ILE A 117 -4.02 -4.88 16.70
N VAL A 118 -2.86 -5.39 17.08
CA VAL A 118 -2.72 -6.62 17.90
C VAL A 118 -2.35 -6.31 19.34
N ASN A 119 -1.22 -5.59 19.55
CA ASN A 119 -0.68 -5.33 20.88
C ASN A 119 0.01 -3.96 20.94
N ASP A 120 0.47 -3.59 22.13
CA ASP A 120 1.09 -2.29 22.37
C ASP A 120 2.62 -2.35 22.17
N PRO A 121 3.29 -1.31 21.65
CA PRO A 121 4.74 -1.28 21.46
C PRO A 121 5.55 -1.16 22.75
N THR A 122 4.93 -0.79 23.88
CA THR A 122 5.61 -0.64 25.16
C THR A 122 6.36 -1.91 25.55
N ALA A 123 7.60 -1.75 26.04
CA ALA A 123 8.50 -2.85 26.37
C ALA A 123 8.18 -3.51 27.71
N THR A 124 6.93 -3.98 27.90
CA THR A 124 6.49 -4.75 29.06
C THR A 124 5.71 -5.98 28.63
N GLY A 125 5.78 -7.07 29.41
CA GLY A 125 5.05 -8.31 29.09
C GLY A 125 3.54 -8.10 28.98
N SER A 126 2.94 -7.30 29.86
CA SER A 126 1.51 -6.98 29.84
C SER A 126 1.08 -6.19 28.60
N ALA A 127 1.87 -5.21 28.16
CA ALA A 127 1.61 -4.43 26.97
C ALA A 127 1.66 -5.27 25.68
N ARG A 128 2.43 -6.35 25.69
CA ARG A 128 2.59 -7.26 24.53
C ARG A 128 1.53 -8.36 24.45
N ILE A 129 0.59 -8.41 25.39
CA ILE A 129 -0.55 -9.32 25.31
C ILE A 129 -1.50 -8.82 24.20
N PRO A 130 -1.90 -9.66 23.23
CA PRO A 130 -2.89 -9.27 22.22
C PRO A 130 -4.22 -8.84 22.85
N ASN A 131 -4.75 -7.69 22.43
CA ASN A 131 -6.02 -7.17 22.92
C ASN A 131 -6.99 -6.97 21.74
N PRO A 132 -8.12 -7.72 21.67
CA PRO A 132 -9.09 -7.63 20.58
C PRO A 132 -9.77 -6.26 20.42
N GLU A 133 -9.89 -5.46 21.47
CA GLU A 133 -10.46 -4.10 21.38
C GLU A 133 -9.66 -3.19 20.44
N ARG A 134 -8.39 -3.50 20.23
CA ARG A 134 -7.53 -2.77 19.29
C ARG A 134 -7.98 -2.91 17.83
N LEU A 135 -8.69 -3.98 17.49
CA LEU A 135 -9.34 -4.15 16.18
C LEU A 135 -10.38 -3.05 15.93
N VAL A 136 -11.22 -2.77 16.92
CA VAL A 136 -12.24 -1.71 16.83
C VAL A 136 -11.59 -0.33 16.76
N ARG A 137 -10.51 -0.11 17.52
CA ARG A 137 -9.73 1.14 17.44
C ARG A 137 -9.11 1.32 16.05
N ALA A 138 -8.53 0.27 15.46
CA ALA A 138 -7.98 0.29 14.11
C ALA A 138 -9.05 0.66 13.08
N TYR A 139 -10.23 0.04 13.15
CA TYR A 139 -11.36 0.41 12.29
C TYR A 139 -11.70 1.90 12.41
N ASN A 140 -11.86 2.44 13.62
CA ASN A 140 -12.23 3.84 13.83
C ASN A 140 -11.17 4.82 13.27
N GLN A 141 -9.89 4.52 13.45
CA GLN A 141 -8.82 5.34 12.88
C GLN A 141 -8.77 5.22 11.35
N SER A 142 -8.98 4.03 10.79
CA SER A 142 -9.07 3.84 9.35
C SER A 142 -10.24 4.62 8.74
N ALA A 143 -11.42 4.57 9.36
CA ALA A 143 -12.60 5.32 8.92
C ALA A 143 -12.35 6.84 8.92
N SER A 144 -11.73 7.35 9.98
CA SER A 144 -11.39 8.78 10.09
C SER A 144 -10.33 9.19 9.06
N THR A 145 -9.31 8.34 8.84
CA THR A 145 -8.28 8.58 7.82
C THR A 145 -8.89 8.64 6.43
N LEU A 146 -9.75 7.68 6.06
CA LEU A 146 -10.44 7.66 4.77
C LEU A 146 -11.34 8.87 4.58
N ASN A 147 -12.06 9.31 5.62
CA ASN A 147 -12.86 10.51 5.56
C ASN A 147 -12.01 11.77 5.29
N LEU A 148 -10.86 11.90 5.95
CA LEU A 148 -9.93 13.01 5.70
C LEU A 148 -9.31 12.94 4.30
N LEU A 149 -8.93 11.75 3.83
CA LEU A 149 -8.40 11.56 2.47
C LEU A 149 -9.43 12.02 1.43
N ARG A 150 -10.69 11.59 1.55
CA ARG A 150 -11.77 12.01 0.65
C ARG A 150 -12.00 13.53 0.70
N ALA A 151 -11.95 14.12 1.89
CA ALA A 151 -12.08 15.56 2.05
C ALA A 151 -10.91 16.32 1.38
N PHE A 152 -9.68 15.87 1.56
CA PHE A 152 -8.50 16.51 0.97
C PHE A 152 -8.45 16.33 -0.56
N THR A 153 -8.79 15.15 -1.07
CA THR A 153 -8.71 14.86 -2.50
C THR A 153 -9.81 15.56 -3.32
N LYS A 154 -10.97 15.82 -2.73
CA LYS A 154 -12.09 16.51 -3.37
C LYS A 154 -12.19 18.00 -3.00
N GLY A 155 -11.56 18.42 -1.91
CA GLY A 155 -11.61 19.77 -1.38
C GLY A 155 -10.57 20.76 -1.99
N GLY A 156 -9.91 20.42 -3.09
CA GLY A 156 -8.91 21.28 -3.75
C GLY A 156 -7.52 21.27 -3.09
N PHE A 157 -7.31 20.55 -1.97
CA PHE A 157 -5.98 20.38 -1.40
C PHE A 157 -5.07 19.54 -2.33
N ALA A 158 -5.63 18.53 -2.98
CA ALA A 158 -4.91 17.64 -3.88
C ALA A 158 -4.78 18.18 -5.33
N ASP A 159 -5.04 19.46 -5.54
CA ASP A 159 -4.85 20.09 -6.85
C ASP A 159 -3.41 19.95 -7.34
N LEU A 160 -3.21 19.08 -8.33
CA LEU A 160 -1.89 18.75 -8.88
C LEU A 160 -1.19 19.96 -9.47
N SER A 161 -1.95 20.99 -9.86
CA SER A 161 -1.37 22.26 -10.36
C SER A 161 -0.61 23.03 -9.28
N ARG A 162 -0.82 22.70 -8.00
CA ARG A 162 -0.20 23.36 -6.83
C ARG A 162 0.77 22.46 -6.08
N VAL A 163 0.63 21.15 -6.23
CA VAL A 163 1.40 20.14 -5.46
C VAL A 163 2.90 20.31 -5.66
N HIS A 164 3.34 20.64 -6.87
CA HIS A 164 4.76 20.82 -7.18
C HIS A 164 5.40 22.01 -6.44
N ALA A 165 4.61 23.01 -6.07
CA ALA A 165 5.08 24.21 -5.36
C ALA A 165 5.21 24.02 -3.83
N TRP A 166 4.72 22.88 -3.28
CA TRP A 166 4.83 22.61 -1.86
C TRP A 166 6.29 22.35 -1.46
N THR A 167 6.72 22.83 -0.30
CA THR A 167 8.06 22.58 0.30
C THR A 167 9.25 23.32 -0.34
N GLN A 168 9.06 24.39 -1.10
CA GLN A 168 10.18 25.14 -1.69
C GLN A 168 11.21 25.62 -0.65
N GLU A 169 10.79 25.97 0.57
CA GLU A 169 11.71 26.43 1.64
C GLU A 169 12.65 25.32 2.14
N PHE A 170 12.18 24.07 2.21
CA PHE A 170 12.98 22.93 2.65
C PHE A 170 13.94 22.43 1.55
N VAL A 171 13.53 22.61 0.31
CA VAL A 171 14.19 22.10 -0.89
C VAL A 171 15.47 22.88 -1.21
N ALA A 172 15.52 24.18 -0.94
CA ALA A 172 16.65 25.04 -1.29
C ALA A 172 17.98 24.65 -0.59
N ALA A 173 17.92 23.90 0.51
CA ALA A 173 19.08 23.62 1.37
C ALA A 173 19.88 22.36 1.00
N SER A 174 19.46 21.56 0.01
CA SER A 174 20.14 20.30 -0.35
C SER A 174 20.34 20.12 -1.86
N PRO A 175 21.42 19.40 -2.32
CA PRO A 175 21.60 19.10 -3.75
C PRO A 175 20.44 18.32 -4.38
N ALA A 176 19.78 17.45 -3.62
CA ALA A 176 18.57 16.74 -4.07
C ALA A 176 17.41 17.71 -4.24
N GLY A 177 17.26 18.67 -3.32
CA GLY A 177 16.29 19.73 -3.39
C GLY A 177 16.44 20.62 -4.61
N GLN A 178 17.66 21.01 -4.97
CA GLN A 178 17.92 21.82 -6.18
C GLN A 178 17.55 21.08 -7.47
N ARG A 179 17.62 19.74 -7.50
CA ARG A 179 17.10 18.94 -8.62
C ARG A 179 15.59 18.94 -8.66
N TYR A 180 14.95 18.82 -7.50
CA TYR A 180 13.51 18.93 -7.37
C TYR A 180 12.99 20.31 -7.82
N GLU A 181 13.65 21.38 -7.42
CA GLU A 181 13.28 22.75 -7.77
C GLU A 181 13.30 23.00 -9.30
N ARG A 182 14.28 22.41 -9.99
CA ARG A 182 14.31 22.45 -11.48
C ARG A 182 13.11 21.75 -12.08
N LEU A 183 12.79 20.53 -11.63
CA LEU A 183 11.61 19.78 -12.07
C LEU A 183 10.30 20.53 -11.75
N ALA A 184 10.17 21.10 -10.57
CA ALA A 184 9.01 21.90 -10.18
C ALA A 184 8.84 23.12 -11.12
N SER A 185 9.93 23.79 -11.48
CA SER A 185 9.92 24.92 -12.42
C SER A 185 9.56 24.49 -13.86
N GLU A 186 9.93 23.29 -14.26
CA GLU A 186 9.54 22.74 -15.58
C GLU A 186 8.05 22.39 -15.60
N ILE A 187 7.53 21.80 -14.54
CA ILE A 187 6.09 21.52 -14.38
C ILE A 187 5.28 22.81 -14.41
N ASP A 188 5.73 23.85 -13.70
CA ASP A 188 5.05 25.16 -13.69
C ASP A 188 5.01 25.82 -15.09
N ARG A 189 6.11 25.70 -15.83
CA ARG A 189 6.13 26.15 -17.24
C ARG A 189 5.17 25.37 -18.13
N ALA A 190 5.07 24.06 -17.95
CA ALA A 190 4.12 23.21 -18.68
C ALA A 190 2.68 23.58 -18.35
N LEU A 191 2.34 23.77 -17.08
CA LEU A 191 1.00 24.22 -16.65
C LEU A 191 0.67 25.62 -17.16
N THR A 192 1.65 26.53 -17.19
CA THR A 192 1.50 27.87 -17.72
C THR A 192 1.24 27.84 -19.25
N PHE A 193 1.93 26.97 -19.97
CA PHE A 193 1.70 26.73 -21.39
C PHE A 193 0.28 26.22 -21.67
N MET A 194 -0.17 25.19 -20.87
CA MET A 194 -1.53 24.65 -20.99
C MET A 194 -2.59 25.76 -20.81
N ARG A 195 -2.43 26.61 -19.78
CA ARG A 195 -3.33 27.75 -19.53
C ARG A 195 -3.31 28.76 -20.70
N ALA A 196 -2.14 29.05 -21.24
CA ALA A 196 -2.01 29.93 -22.38
C ALA A 196 -2.68 29.36 -23.65
N CYS A 197 -2.79 28.04 -23.78
CA CYS A 197 -3.54 27.35 -24.83
C CYS A 197 -5.05 27.29 -24.56
N GLY A 198 -5.55 27.89 -23.48
CA GLY A 198 -6.97 27.87 -23.12
C GLY A 198 -7.44 26.62 -22.38
N ILE A 199 -6.50 25.80 -21.92
CA ILE A 199 -6.81 24.63 -21.05
C ILE A 199 -6.86 25.11 -19.60
N GLU A 200 -8.09 25.34 -19.10
CA GLU A 200 -8.30 25.74 -17.71
C GLU A 200 -8.07 24.55 -16.78
N THR A 201 -6.92 24.52 -16.13
CA THR A 201 -6.53 23.43 -15.22
C THR A 201 -7.43 23.33 -13.98
N GLU A 202 -7.99 24.46 -13.54
CA GLU A 202 -8.88 24.53 -12.38
C GLU A 202 -10.29 23.96 -12.63
N GLN A 203 -10.73 23.92 -13.87
CA GLN A 203 -12.02 23.34 -14.28
C GLN A 203 -11.88 21.89 -14.78
N ASN A 204 -10.65 21.40 -14.91
CA ASN A 204 -10.41 20.03 -15.32
C ASN A 204 -10.44 19.11 -14.10
N ALA A 205 -11.54 18.37 -13.92
CA ALA A 205 -11.74 17.44 -12.83
C ALA A 205 -10.55 16.45 -12.67
N SER A 206 -9.90 16.05 -13.78
CA SER A 206 -8.74 15.16 -13.75
C SER A 206 -7.49 15.77 -13.10
N LEU A 207 -7.41 17.09 -12.95
CA LEU A 207 -6.32 17.79 -12.28
C LEU A 207 -6.70 18.26 -10.87
N SER A 208 -7.98 18.60 -10.66
CA SER A 208 -8.51 19.12 -9.40
C SER A 208 -9.03 18.03 -8.46
N GLU A 209 -9.52 16.91 -8.99
CA GLU A 209 -9.95 15.75 -8.25
C GLU A 209 -8.97 14.60 -8.48
N VAL A 210 -8.32 14.14 -7.42
CA VAL A 210 -7.30 13.09 -7.51
C VAL A 210 -7.78 11.85 -6.77
N ASP A 211 -7.88 10.74 -7.48
CA ASP A 211 -8.13 9.46 -6.83
C ASP A 211 -6.87 9.02 -6.06
N VAL A 212 -7.08 8.75 -4.78
CA VAL A 212 -6.10 8.13 -3.89
C VAL A 212 -6.75 6.93 -3.22
N TYR A 213 -6.23 5.76 -3.52
CA TYR A 213 -6.69 4.50 -2.98
C TYR A 213 -5.88 4.12 -1.74
N THR A 214 -6.41 3.22 -0.92
CA THR A 214 -5.73 2.71 0.27
C THR A 214 -5.46 1.22 0.15
N SER A 215 -4.44 0.76 0.87
CA SER A 215 -4.04 -0.65 0.88
C SER A 215 -3.35 -1.03 2.17
N HIS A 216 -3.45 -2.32 2.54
CA HIS A 216 -2.69 -2.90 3.64
C HIS A 216 -2.46 -4.41 3.44
N GLU A 217 -1.56 -4.99 4.24
CA GLU A 217 -1.36 -6.43 4.30
C GLU A 217 -2.55 -7.08 5.02
N ALA A 218 -3.26 -7.98 4.36
CA ALA A 218 -4.37 -8.74 4.94
C ALA A 218 -3.85 -9.78 5.94
N LEU A 219 -3.27 -9.32 7.06
CA LEU A 219 -2.58 -10.19 8.01
C LEU A 219 -3.52 -10.78 9.06
N ILE A 220 -4.59 -10.07 9.42
CA ILE A 220 -5.54 -10.47 10.46
C ILE A 220 -6.87 -10.86 9.79
N LEU A 221 -6.95 -12.08 9.27
CA LEU A 221 -8.10 -12.52 8.45
C LEU A 221 -9.45 -12.35 9.11
N GLY A 222 -9.56 -12.51 10.43
CA GLY A 222 -10.82 -12.25 11.13
C GLY A 222 -11.29 -10.79 11.05
N PHE A 223 -10.36 -9.83 10.99
CA PHE A 223 -10.66 -8.41 10.77
C PHE A 223 -11.15 -8.17 9.34
N GLU A 224 -10.48 -8.77 8.36
CA GLU A 224 -10.83 -8.66 6.94
C GLU A 224 -12.21 -9.32 6.68
N GLU A 225 -12.45 -10.50 7.23
CA GLU A 225 -13.75 -11.20 7.13
C GLU A 225 -14.87 -10.35 7.73
N ALA A 226 -14.65 -9.74 8.91
CA ALA A 226 -15.65 -8.89 9.56
C ALA A 226 -16.02 -7.65 8.73
N LEU A 227 -15.17 -7.21 7.79
CA LEU A 227 -15.42 -6.10 6.87
C LEU A 227 -15.79 -6.54 5.45
N THR A 228 -15.79 -7.84 5.17
CA THR A 228 -16.20 -8.36 3.86
C THR A 228 -17.70 -8.24 3.67
N ARG A 229 -18.10 -7.70 2.52
CA ARG A 229 -19.52 -7.45 2.16
C ARG A 229 -19.80 -8.00 0.77
N LYS A 230 -21.05 -8.48 0.60
CA LYS A 230 -21.57 -8.87 -0.71
C LYS A 230 -22.05 -7.64 -1.46
N ASP A 231 -21.54 -7.42 -2.65
CA ASP A 231 -21.95 -6.32 -3.51
C ASP A 231 -23.32 -6.64 -4.16
N SER A 232 -24.26 -5.72 -4.02
CA SER A 232 -25.63 -5.90 -4.53
C SER A 232 -25.73 -5.80 -6.06
N LEU A 233 -24.71 -5.25 -6.73
CA LEU A 233 -24.71 -5.07 -8.18
C LEU A 233 -24.13 -6.28 -8.92
N THR A 234 -23.08 -6.88 -8.36
CA THR A 234 -22.31 -7.95 -9.03
C THR A 234 -22.47 -9.31 -8.38
N ASP A 235 -23.13 -9.37 -7.22
CA ASP A 235 -23.27 -10.57 -6.38
C ASP A 235 -21.93 -11.16 -5.86
N SER A 236 -20.82 -10.41 -6.05
CA SER A 236 -19.48 -10.78 -5.64
C SER A 236 -19.17 -10.27 -4.23
N TRP A 237 -18.26 -10.94 -3.54
CA TRP A 237 -17.77 -10.52 -2.24
C TRP A 237 -16.59 -9.54 -2.38
N TYR A 238 -16.60 -8.46 -1.60
CA TYR A 238 -15.51 -7.51 -1.50
C TYR A 238 -15.09 -7.34 -0.04
N ASP A 239 -13.79 -7.39 0.19
CA ASP A 239 -13.24 -6.95 1.45
C ASP A 239 -13.22 -5.42 1.48
N CYS A 240 -14.11 -4.86 2.27
CA CYS A 240 -14.31 -3.42 2.36
C CYS A 240 -13.44 -2.74 3.42
N SER A 241 -12.36 -3.40 3.85
CA SER A 241 -11.35 -2.83 4.75
C SER A 241 -10.39 -1.87 4.03
N ALA A 242 -10.11 -2.10 2.73
CA ALA A 242 -9.31 -1.25 1.86
C ALA A 242 -9.61 -1.51 0.38
N HIS A 243 -9.16 -0.61 -0.50
CA HIS A 243 -9.35 -0.75 -1.95
C HIS A 243 -8.52 -1.92 -2.52
N MET A 244 -7.30 -2.13 -2.01
CA MET A 244 -6.40 -3.21 -2.36
C MET A 244 -5.83 -3.85 -1.11
N LEU A 245 -5.75 -5.18 -1.11
CA LEU A 245 -5.09 -5.94 -0.06
C LEU A 245 -3.90 -6.69 -0.64
N TRP A 246 -2.88 -6.98 0.17
CA TRP A 246 -1.80 -7.84 -0.30
C TRP A 246 -1.48 -8.99 0.66
N ILE A 247 -0.95 -10.05 0.05
CA ILE A 247 -0.41 -11.22 0.73
C ILE A 247 1.08 -10.98 0.97
N GLY A 248 1.53 -11.17 2.20
CA GLY A 248 2.94 -11.08 2.57
C GLY A 248 3.75 -12.28 2.09
N GLU A 249 5.08 -12.14 2.09
CA GLU A 249 6.02 -13.22 1.73
C GLU A 249 5.84 -14.49 2.58
N ARG A 250 5.39 -14.35 3.84
CA ARG A 250 5.25 -15.46 4.78
C ARG A 250 3.87 -16.11 4.79
N THR A 251 2.92 -15.52 4.08
CA THR A 251 1.50 -15.93 4.10
C THR A 251 0.99 -16.31 2.71
N ARG A 252 1.89 -16.50 1.73
CA ARG A 252 1.55 -16.77 0.33
C ARG A 252 1.52 -18.24 -0.05
N ASP A 253 1.50 -19.15 0.94
CA ASP A 253 1.36 -20.59 0.65
C ASP A 253 0.07 -20.85 -0.13
N LEU A 254 0.14 -21.63 -1.20
CA LEU A 254 -0.98 -21.88 -2.13
C LEU A 254 -2.21 -22.45 -1.41
N ASP A 255 -2.00 -23.35 -0.46
CA ASP A 255 -3.05 -23.94 0.39
C ASP A 255 -3.27 -23.13 1.69
N GLY A 256 -2.66 -21.95 1.79
CA GLY A 256 -2.71 -21.12 2.98
C GLY A 256 -4.00 -20.29 3.07
N ALA A 257 -4.43 -20.03 4.31
CA ALA A 257 -5.69 -19.31 4.58
C ALA A 257 -5.73 -17.91 3.95
N HIS A 258 -4.59 -17.22 3.80
CA HIS A 258 -4.54 -15.88 3.20
C HIS A 258 -4.78 -15.93 1.69
N VAL A 259 -4.21 -16.92 1.00
CA VAL A 259 -4.43 -17.14 -0.43
C VAL A 259 -5.89 -17.54 -0.65
N GLU A 260 -6.40 -18.49 0.15
CA GLU A 260 -7.79 -18.94 0.07
C GLU A 260 -8.79 -17.79 0.29
N PHE A 261 -8.57 -16.94 1.29
CA PHE A 261 -9.42 -15.80 1.56
C PHE A 261 -9.40 -14.78 0.39
N LEU A 262 -8.19 -14.37 -0.03
CA LEU A 262 -8.07 -13.30 -1.02
C LEU A 262 -8.46 -13.71 -2.44
N ARG A 263 -8.36 -15.01 -2.80
CA ARG A 263 -8.92 -15.46 -4.08
C ARG A 263 -10.44 -15.34 -4.14
N GLY A 264 -11.11 -15.35 -2.97
CA GLY A 264 -12.56 -15.29 -2.86
C GLY A 264 -13.15 -13.88 -2.91
N VAL A 265 -12.35 -12.81 -2.79
CA VAL A 265 -12.84 -11.42 -2.82
C VAL A 265 -12.57 -10.76 -4.16
N GLY A 266 -13.40 -9.77 -4.54
CA GLY A 266 -13.34 -9.06 -5.82
C GLY A 266 -12.31 -7.93 -5.90
N ASN A 267 -11.65 -7.57 -4.79
CA ASN A 267 -10.67 -6.50 -4.74
C ASN A 267 -9.43 -6.78 -5.62
N PRO A 268 -8.73 -5.76 -6.11
CA PRO A 268 -7.35 -5.90 -6.54
C PRO A 268 -6.48 -6.51 -5.43
N ILE A 269 -5.61 -7.46 -5.78
CA ILE A 269 -4.73 -8.17 -4.84
C ILE A 269 -3.28 -7.89 -5.15
N GLY A 270 -2.48 -7.60 -4.12
CA GLY A 270 -1.04 -7.65 -4.17
C GLY A 270 -0.49 -8.97 -3.64
N CYS A 271 0.64 -9.43 -4.14
CA CYS A 271 1.37 -10.55 -3.55
C CYS A 271 2.87 -10.26 -3.54
N LYS A 272 3.51 -10.43 -2.39
CA LYS A 272 4.96 -10.25 -2.25
C LYS A 272 5.71 -11.40 -2.92
N VAL A 273 6.75 -11.03 -3.69
CA VAL A 273 7.60 -11.97 -4.45
C VAL A 273 9.05 -11.72 -4.07
N GLY A 274 9.65 -12.64 -3.34
CA GLY A 274 11.04 -12.57 -2.89
C GLY A 274 12.00 -13.41 -3.74
N PRO A 275 13.31 -13.37 -3.42
CA PRO A 275 14.37 -13.99 -4.23
C PRO A 275 14.35 -15.53 -4.23
N THR A 276 13.56 -16.16 -3.37
CA THR A 276 13.41 -17.63 -3.31
C THR A 276 12.23 -18.14 -4.13
N THR A 277 11.49 -17.25 -4.79
CA THR A 277 10.32 -17.62 -5.59
C THR A 277 10.77 -18.29 -6.90
N THR A 278 10.21 -19.46 -7.19
CA THR A 278 10.43 -20.16 -8.46
C THR A 278 9.38 -19.74 -9.50
N ALA A 279 9.71 -19.90 -10.78
CA ALA A 279 8.79 -19.59 -11.89
C ALA A 279 7.51 -20.44 -11.82
N ASP A 280 7.65 -21.75 -11.61
CA ASP A 280 6.52 -22.68 -11.56
C ASP A 280 5.55 -22.30 -10.43
N TYR A 281 6.09 -22.07 -9.24
CA TYR A 281 5.28 -21.62 -8.10
C TYR A 281 4.56 -20.29 -8.38
N LEU A 282 5.23 -19.35 -9.05
CA LEU A 282 4.63 -18.03 -9.32
C LEU A 282 3.51 -18.12 -10.36
N ILE A 283 3.65 -18.99 -11.37
CA ILE A 283 2.59 -19.27 -12.35
C ILE A 283 1.38 -19.88 -11.63
N GLU A 284 1.59 -20.90 -10.78
CA GLU A 284 0.53 -21.54 -10.01
C GLU A 284 -0.19 -20.53 -9.09
N LEU A 285 0.56 -19.65 -8.43
CA LEU A 285 0.00 -18.56 -7.61
C LEU A 285 -0.86 -17.60 -8.46
N CYS A 286 -0.42 -17.26 -9.68
CA CYS A 286 -1.21 -16.44 -10.59
C CYS A 286 -2.51 -17.13 -11.02
N GLU A 287 -2.48 -18.44 -11.29
CA GLU A 287 -3.68 -19.23 -11.63
C GLU A 287 -4.66 -19.29 -10.45
N VAL A 288 -4.18 -19.40 -9.21
CA VAL A 288 -5.02 -19.44 -8.02
C VAL A 288 -5.65 -18.08 -7.73
N LEU A 289 -4.89 -16.98 -7.80
CA LEU A 289 -5.35 -15.64 -7.43
C LEU A 289 -6.09 -14.90 -8.55
N ASN A 290 -5.84 -15.27 -9.82
CA ASN A 290 -6.46 -14.62 -10.97
C ASN A 290 -6.76 -15.65 -12.10
N PRO A 291 -7.58 -16.69 -11.83
CA PRO A 291 -7.88 -17.73 -12.80
C PRO A 291 -8.58 -17.20 -14.06
N SER A 292 -9.34 -16.12 -13.93
CA SER A 292 -10.04 -15.48 -15.06
C SER A 292 -9.16 -14.52 -15.85
N ARG A 293 -7.88 -14.37 -15.49
CA ARG A 293 -6.90 -13.49 -16.15
C ARG A 293 -7.39 -12.06 -16.35
N ILE A 294 -8.00 -11.51 -15.31
CA ILE A 294 -8.53 -10.14 -15.33
C ILE A 294 -7.36 -9.16 -15.15
N ALA A 295 -7.19 -8.25 -16.10
CA ALA A 295 -6.18 -7.19 -15.98
C ALA A 295 -6.46 -6.29 -14.77
N GLY A 296 -5.40 -5.92 -14.02
CA GLY A 296 -5.52 -5.11 -12.81
C GLY A 296 -5.95 -5.88 -11.55
N ARG A 297 -6.29 -7.18 -11.67
CA ARG A 297 -6.65 -8.00 -10.51
C ARG A 297 -5.46 -8.34 -9.63
N LEU A 298 -4.32 -8.70 -10.21
CA LEU A 298 -3.14 -9.16 -9.49
C LEU A 298 -1.93 -8.26 -9.73
N THR A 299 -1.32 -7.81 -8.63
CA THR A 299 -0.06 -7.08 -8.61
C THR A 299 1.00 -7.94 -7.91
N LEU A 300 2.06 -8.28 -8.62
CA LEU A 300 3.23 -8.97 -8.07
C LEU A 300 4.22 -7.92 -7.53
N ILE A 301 4.39 -7.88 -6.22
CA ILE A 301 5.21 -6.88 -5.54
C ILE A 301 6.57 -7.49 -5.23
N THR A 302 7.55 -7.22 -6.08
CA THR A 302 8.90 -7.79 -5.95
C THR A 302 9.68 -7.14 -4.80
N ARG A 303 10.47 -7.94 -4.11
CA ARG A 303 11.39 -7.52 -3.03
C ARG A 303 12.64 -8.39 -3.07
N MET A 304 13.42 -8.23 -4.11
CA MET A 304 14.55 -9.10 -4.39
C MET A 304 15.81 -8.74 -3.60
N GLY A 305 16.04 -7.46 -3.39
CA GLY A 305 17.32 -6.89 -2.95
C GLY A 305 18.22 -6.56 -4.13
N ALA A 306 19.01 -5.50 -4.01
CA ALA A 306 19.88 -4.98 -5.07
C ALA A 306 20.79 -6.05 -5.69
N ASP A 307 21.36 -6.93 -4.85
CA ASP A 307 22.28 -7.99 -5.29
C ASP A 307 21.61 -9.12 -6.11
N LYS A 308 20.28 -9.24 -6.05
CA LYS A 308 19.54 -10.38 -6.58
C LYS A 308 18.50 -10.01 -7.63
N VAL A 309 18.15 -8.74 -7.76
CA VAL A 309 17.05 -8.31 -8.63
C VAL A 309 17.30 -8.71 -10.08
N GLU A 310 18.47 -8.46 -10.62
CA GLU A 310 18.77 -8.72 -12.04
C GLU A 310 18.64 -10.21 -12.41
N ASN A 311 19.22 -11.08 -11.60
CA ASN A 311 19.22 -12.53 -11.87
C ASN A 311 17.93 -13.23 -11.42
N GLY A 312 17.27 -12.71 -10.37
CA GLY A 312 16.07 -13.31 -9.79
C GLY A 312 14.79 -12.87 -10.50
N LEU A 313 14.68 -11.62 -10.90
CA LEU A 313 13.43 -11.08 -11.45
C LEU A 313 13.20 -11.42 -12.93
N ARG A 314 14.23 -11.33 -13.77
CA ARG A 314 14.10 -11.55 -15.22
C ARG A 314 13.48 -12.91 -15.60
N PRO A 315 13.86 -14.05 -14.99
CA PRO A 315 13.23 -15.34 -15.28
C PRO A 315 11.74 -15.35 -14.91
N LEU A 316 11.38 -14.72 -13.79
CA LEU A 316 9.98 -14.65 -13.31
C LEU A 316 9.12 -13.80 -14.26
N LEU A 317 9.62 -12.64 -14.68
CA LEU A 317 8.95 -11.78 -15.66
C LEU A 317 8.61 -12.56 -16.94
N ARG A 318 9.60 -13.27 -17.51
CA ARG A 318 9.41 -14.08 -18.72
C ARG A 318 8.39 -15.18 -18.51
N ALA A 319 8.52 -15.96 -17.44
CA ALA A 319 7.65 -17.10 -17.16
C ALA A 319 6.18 -16.67 -17.03
N VAL A 320 5.90 -15.60 -16.28
CA VAL A 320 4.54 -15.07 -16.08
C VAL A 320 3.98 -14.48 -17.38
N THR A 321 4.82 -13.80 -18.18
CA THR A 321 4.43 -13.25 -19.48
C THR A 321 4.13 -14.37 -20.48
N ASP A 322 5.00 -15.36 -20.58
CA ASP A 322 4.84 -16.51 -21.51
C ASP A 322 3.61 -17.35 -21.15
N ALA A 323 3.28 -17.44 -19.85
CA ALA A 323 2.04 -18.05 -19.36
C ALA A 323 0.79 -17.20 -19.61
N GLY A 324 0.92 -15.96 -20.09
CA GLY A 324 -0.18 -15.08 -20.49
C GLY A 324 -0.96 -14.49 -19.32
N HIS A 325 -0.33 -14.29 -18.15
CA HIS A 325 -0.96 -13.65 -17.01
C HIS A 325 -0.85 -12.11 -17.08
N PRO A 326 -1.97 -11.37 -17.10
CA PRO A 326 -1.97 -9.91 -17.15
C PRO A 326 -1.77 -9.31 -15.74
N VAL A 327 -0.56 -9.43 -15.23
CA VAL A 327 -0.20 -8.92 -13.89
C VAL A 327 0.39 -7.52 -13.96
N VAL A 328 0.23 -6.76 -12.87
CA VAL A 328 1.01 -5.55 -12.61
C VAL A 328 2.28 -5.96 -11.87
N TRP A 329 3.42 -5.46 -12.30
CA TRP A 329 4.68 -5.59 -11.57
C TRP A 329 4.97 -4.31 -10.79
N ALA A 330 5.27 -4.46 -9.49
CA ALA A 330 5.66 -3.36 -8.62
C ALA A 330 6.95 -3.72 -7.88
N CYS A 331 7.89 -2.79 -7.81
CA CYS A 331 9.13 -2.97 -7.03
C CYS A 331 8.96 -2.43 -5.62
N ASP A 332 9.27 -3.26 -4.62
CA ASP A 332 9.42 -2.86 -3.22
C ASP A 332 10.91 -2.92 -2.82
N PRO A 333 11.67 -1.85 -3.05
CA PRO A 333 13.12 -1.85 -2.80
C PRO A 333 13.45 -1.72 -1.32
N MET A 334 12.43 -1.59 -0.45
CA MET A 334 12.63 -1.35 0.98
C MET A 334 12.84 -2.65 1.77
N HIS A 335 12.16 -3.74 1.40
CA HIS A 335 12.13 -4.94 2.23
C HIS A 335 13.13 -6.03 1.81
N GLY A 336 13.73 -5.94 0.62
CA GLY A 336 14.85 -6.76 0.18
C GLY A 336 16.20 -6.29 0.72
N ASN A 337 16.36 -4.99 0.94
CA ASN A 337 17.63 -4.32 1.31
C ASN A 337 17.75 -3.98 2.81
N THR A 338 17.00 -4.67 3.67
CA THR A 338 17.02 -4.38 5.11
C THR A 338 18.25 -4.99 5.77
N PHE A 339 19.02 -4.18 6.51
CA PHE A 339 20.08 -4.63 7.40
C PHE A 339 19.95 -4.00 8.80
N THR A 340 20.70 -4.53 9.75
CA THR A 340 20.73 -3.99 11.11
C THR A 340 21.98 -3.12 11.26
N SER A 341 21.81 -1.83 11.59
CA SER A 341 22.90 -0.90 11.83
C SER A 341 23.67 -1.23 13.13
N GLU A 342 24.82 -0.62 13.32
CA GLU A 342 25.62 -0.73 14.55
C GLU A 342 24.83 -0.33 15.82
N SER A 343 23.86 0.57 15.69
CA SER A 343 22.95 0.95 16.78
C SER A 343 21.83 -0.07 17.04
N GLY A 344 21.83 -1.23 16.37
CA GLY A 344 20.81 -2.28 16.51
C GLY A 344 19.48 -1.99 15.80
N ARG A 345 19.39 -0.91 15.04
CA ARG A 345 18.16 -0.52 14.31
C ARG A 345 18.17 -1.09 12.90
N LYS A 346 17.01 -1.58 12.45
CA LYS A 346 16.82 -1.96 11.05
C LYS A 346 16.77 -0.73 10.16
N THR A 347 17.60 -0.70 9.13
CA THR A 347 17.69 0.39 8.17
C THR A 347 17.95 -0.15 6.75
N ARG A 348 18.18 0.73 5.78
CA ARG A 348 18.52 0.43 4.37
C ARG A 348 19.52 1.45 3.89
N ALA A 349 20.45 1.04 3.05
CA ALA A 349 21.30 1.97 2.31
C ALA A 349 20.50 2.58 1.14
N PHE A 350 20.63 3.87 0.92
CA PHE A 350 19.91 4.56 -0.17
C PHE A 350 20.36 4.05 -1.53
N ASP A 351 21.65 3.78 -1.69
CA ASP A 351 22.23 3.27 -2.93
C ASP A 351 21.65 1.88 -3.31
N ASP A 352 21.44 1.01 -2.32
CA ASP A 352 20.80 -0.30 -2.56
C ASP A 352 19.35 -0.16 -3.00
N ILE A 353 18.60 0.81 -2.43
CA ILE A 353 17.23 1.11 -2.85
C ILE A 353 17.20 1.53 -4.33
N ILE A 354 18.10 2.44 -4.72
CA ILE A 354 18.18 2.92 -6.09
C ILE A 354 18.64 1.81 -7.04
N ALA A 355 19.59 0.98 -6.63
CA ALA A 355 20.09 -0.13 -7.44
C ALA A 355 19.04 -1.22 -7.68
N GLU A 356 18.10 -1.44 -6.76
CA GLU A 356 16.99 -2.40 -6.98
C GLU A 356 15.92 -1.82 -7.92
N ILE A 357 15.75 -0.49 -7.98
CA ILE A 357 14.77 0.17 -8.85
C ILE A 357 15.25 0.25 -10.31
N GLY A 358 16.56 0.48 -10.51
CA GLY A 358 17.18 0.66 -11.83
C GLY A 358 17.50 -0.63 -12.54
#